data_8d71adf717660308c44be2452610a65d
#
_entry.id   8d71adf717660308c44be2452610a65d
#
_cell.length_a   1.000
_cell.length_b   1.000
_cell.length_c   1.000
_cell.angle_alpha   90.00
_cell.angle_beta   90.00
_cell.angle_gamma   90.00
#
_symmetry.space_group_name_H-M   'P 1'
#
loop_
_entity.id
_entity.type
_entity.pdbx_description
1 polymer ?
#
loop_
_entity_poly.entity_id
_entity_poly.type
_entity_poly.pdbx_seq_one_letter_code
_entity_poly.pdbx_strand_id
1 'polypeptide(L)'
;YSEAYTNRQFQSTITGLDAKNVTARAMLERFVSDNGKNFMNYNNPEYDALYHTALNATDEDTQTEAYKAMEQMLTEDAANLYIQDMADFVAVRPDLQGYTFYPIYAQDLAKLHYAE
;
A
#
# COMPACT_ATOMS: atom_id res chain seq x y z
N TYR A 1 4.10 19.29 6.46
CA TYR A 1 3.37 18.03 6.34
C TYR A 1 4.26 16.81 6.67
N SER A 2 5.38 16.65 5.97
CA SER A 2 6.27 15.49 6.16
C SER A 2 6.77 15.34 7.60
N GLU A 3 7.16 16.44 8.23
CA GLU A 3 7.62 16.43 9.62
C GLU A 3 6.50 16.05 10.60
N ALA A 4 5.33 16.69 10.46
CA ALA A 4 4.19 16.39 11.30
C ALA A 4 3.71 14.92 11.14
N TYR A 5 3.70 14.41 9.91
CA TYR A 5 3.34 13.05 9.60
C TYR A 5 4.35 12.05 10.18
N THR A 6 5.63 12.27 9.95
CA THR A 6 6.69 11.39 10.46
C THR A 6 6.74 11.37 12.00
N ASN A 7 6.53 12.52 12.63
CA ASN A 7 6.50 12.64 14.09
C ASN A 7 5.11 12.35 14.69
N ARG A 8 4.14 11.98 13.87
CA ARG A 8 2.77 11.66 14.31
C ARG A 8 2.09 12.81 15.04
N GLN A 9 2.38 14.05 14.66
CA GLN A 9 1.88 15.27 15.27
C GLN A 9 0.58 15.74 14.61
N PHE A 10 -0.42 14.85 14.55
CA PHE A 10 -1.73 15.17 13.97
C PHE A 10 -2.84 14.40 14.71
N GLN A 11 -4.04 14.95 14.69
CA GLN A 11 -5.24 14.26 15.18
C GLN A 11 -5.92 13.47 14.05
N SER A 12 -5.86 14.00 12.84
CA SER A 12 -6.30 13.33 11.61
C SER A 12 -5.51 13.85 10.43
N THR A 13 -5.36 13.03 9.41
CA THR A 13 -4.68 13.40 8.17
C THR A 13 -5.31 12.69 6.99
N ILE A 14 -5.19 13.30 5.80
CA ILE A 14 -5.53 12.66 4.53
C ILE A 14 -4.23 12.40 3.80
N THR A 15 -4.00 11.16 3.43
CA THR A 15 -2.78 10.75 2.72
C THR A 15 -3.08 9.62 1.73
N GLY A 16 -2.20 9.42 0.78
CA GLY A 16 -2.23 8.26 -0.10
C GLY A 16 -1.42 7.11 0.47
N LEU A 17 -1.95 5.90 0.32
CA LEU A 17 -1.20 4.67 0.53
C LEU A 17 -1.00 4.00 -0.82
N ASP A 18 0.21 3.57 -1.08
CA ASP A 18 0.51 2.79 -2.28
C ASP A 18 1.15 1.43 -1.93
N ALA A 19 0.84 0.44 -2.71
CA ALA A 19 1.44 -0.89 -2.65
C ALA A 19 2.42 -1.05 -3.81
N LYS A 20 3.59 -0.42 -3.73
CA LYS A 20 4.62 -0.46 -4.79
C LYS A 20 4.94 -1.86 -5.30
N ASN A 21 4.81 -2.86 -4.44
CA ASN A 21 5.05 -4.26 -4.76
C ASN A 21 3.78 -5.03 -5.12
N VAL A 22 2.62 -4.36 -5.14
CA VAL A 22 1.31 -4.97 -5.46
C VAL A 22 1.06 -6.24 -4.64
N THR A 23 1.36 -6.21 -3.34
CA THR A 23 1.13 -7.33 -2.43
C THR A 23 0.31 -6.89 -1.22
N ALA A 24 -0.57 -7.76 -0.73
CA ALA A 24 -1.34 -7.53 0.49
C ALA A 24 -0.41 -7.18 1.67
N ARG A 25 0.70 -7.88 1.80
CA ARG A 25 1.71 -7.61 2.83
C ARG A 25 2.16 -6.15 2.83
N ALA A 26 2.48 -5.58 1.66
CA ALA A 26 3.02 -4.22 1.57
C ALA A 26 2.05 -3.14 2.08
N MET A 27 0.75 -3.42 2.02
CA MET A 27 -0.29 -2.56 2.58
C MET A 27 -0.51 -2.83 4.06
N LEU A 28 -0.67 -4.09 4.43
CA LEU A 28 -1.09 -4.50 5.78
C LEU A 28 0.04 -4.36 6.82
N GLU A 29 1.31 -4.52 6.44
CA GLU A 29 2.44 -4.32 7.36
C GLU A 29 2.49 -2.92 8.00
N ARG A 30 1.84 -1.93 7.38
CA ARG A 30 1.83 -0.53 7.84
C ARG A 30 0.98 -0.32 9.08
N PHE A 31 0.18 -1.29 9.47
CA PHE A 31 -0.69 -1.23 10.66
C PHE A 31 -0.15 -2.08 11.82
N VAL A 32 0.94 -2.81 11.60
CA VAL A 32 1.60 -3.59 12.65
C VAL A 32 2.19 -2.62 13.69
N SER A 33 1.98 -2.91 14.97
CA SER A 33 2.21 -1.96 16.06
C SER A 33 3.63 -1.43 16.14
N ASP A 34 4.63 -2.26 15.88
CA ASP A 34 6.06 -1.93 15.94
C ASP A 34 6.66 -1.54 14.58
N ASN A 35 5.86 -1.49 13.51
CA ASN A 35 6.35 -1.15 12.20
C ASN A 35 6.65 0.35 12.08
N GLY A 36 7.85 0.69 11.61
CA GLY A 36 8.26 2.08 11.41
C GLY A 36 7.42 2.87 10.40
N LYS A 37 6.62 2.19 9.58
CA LYS A 37 5.66 2.79 8.63
C LYS A 37 4.25 2.94 9.23
N ASN A 38 4.04 2.54 10.48
CA ASN A 38 2.77 2.71 11.17
C ASN A 38 2.64 4.16 11.64
N PHE A 39 2.23 5.05 10.77
CA PHE A 39 2.02 6.47 11.09
C PHE A 39 0.65 6.73 11.74
N MET A 40 -0.26 5.78 11.69
CA MET A 40 -1.59 5.87 12.26
C MET A 40 -1.63 5.59 13.76
N ASN A 41 -0.53 5.12 14.35
CA ASN A 41 -0.47 4.64 15.74
C ASN A 41 -1.48 3.51 16.04
N TYR A 42 -1.87 2.76 15.02
CA TYR A 42 -2.72 1.59 15.22
C TYR A 42 -1.97 0.57 16.08
N ASN A 43 -2.63 0.07 17.11
CA ASN A 43 -2.03 -0.86 18.05
C ASN A 43 -3.08 -1.90 18.48
N ASN A 44 -3.01 -3.05 17.85
CA ASN A 44 -3.89 -4.16 18.11
C ASN A 44 -3.07 -5.47 18.14
N PRO A 45 -2.89 -6.09 19.31
CA PRO A 45 -2.09 -7.33 19.43
C PRO A 45 -2.65 -8.51 18.63
N GLU A 46 -3.97 -8.57 18.41
CA GLU A 46 -4.58 -9.61 17.58
C GLU A 46 -4.22 -9.41 16.09
N TYR A 47 -4.19 -8.16 15.65
CA TYR A 47 -3.72 -7.81 14.31
C TYR A 47 -2.25 -8.22 14.11
N ASP A 48 -1.40 -7.91 15.08
CA ASP A 48 0.01 -8.29 15.04
C ASP A 48 0.19 -9.81 14.98
N ALA A 49 -0.61 -10.56 15.74
CA ALA A 49 -0.60 -12.02 15.71
C ALA A 49 -1.03 -12.58 14.35
N LEU A 50 -2.07 -12.00 13.72
CA LEU A 50 -2.49 -12.37 12.36
C LEU A 50 -1.39 -12.09 11.33
N TYR A 51 -0.73 -10.94 11.44
CA TYR A 51 0.40 -10.63 10.57
C TYR A 51 1.52 -11.66 10.67
N HIS A 52 1.90 -12.05 11.89
CA HIS A 52 2.89 -13.11 12.09
C HIS A 52 2.41 -14.47 11.57
N THR A 53 1.13 -14.78 11.70
CA THR A 53 0.54 -15.99 11.11
C THR A 53 0.70 -15.97 9.58
N ALA A 54 0.37 -14.86 8.93
CA ALA A 54 0.51 -14.72 7.48
C ALA A 54 1.97 -14.83 7.01
N LEU A 55 2.92 -14.29 7.79
CA LEU A 55 4.35 -14.37 7.45
C LEU A 55 4.94 -15.78 7.60
N ASN A 56 4.45 -16.55 8.54
CA ASN A 56 4.94 -17.90 8.84
C ASN A 56 4.13 -19.01 8.15
N ALA A 57 3.06 -18.64 7.44
CA ALA A 57 2.23 -19.59 6.71
C ALA A 57 3.06 -20.34 5.65
N THR A 58 2.87 -21.65 5.62
CA THR A 58 3.54 -22.54 4.65
C THR A 58 2.64 -22.88 3.47
N ASP A 59 1.39 -22.48 3.51
CA ASP A 59 0.39 -22.65 2.47
C ASP A 59 -0.34 -21.32 2.18
N GLU A 60 -0.85 -21.20 0.95
CA GLU A 60 -1.49 -19.99 0.46
C GLU A 60 -2.84 -19.74 1.13
N ASP A 61 -3.57 -20.78 1.50
CA ASP A 61 -4.89 -20.63 2.10
C ASP A 61 -4.77 -20.00 3.50
N THR A 62 -3.88 -20.53 4.34
CA THR A 62 -3.59 -19.96 5.67
C THR A 62 -3.14 -18.50 5.57
N GLN A 63 -2.27 -18.18 4.63
CA GLN A 63 -1.79 -16.83 4.41
C GLN A 63 -2.92 -15.89 3.99
N THR A 64 -3.74 -16.32 3.04
CA THR A 64 -4.86 -15.54 2.52
C THR A 64 -5.91 -15.28 3.58
N GLU A 65 -6.28 -16.28 4.36
CA GLU A 65 -7.26 -16.11 5.43
C GLU A 65 -6.76 -15.16 6.53
N ALA A 66 -5.47 -15.22 6.88
CA ALA A 66 -4.90 -14.28 7.82
C ALA A 66 -4.95 -12.83 7.28
N TYR A 67 -4.62 -12.59 6.02
CA TYR A 67 -4.72 -11.26 5.41
C TYR A 67 -6.17 -10.74 5.35
N LYS A 68 -7.13 -11.59 4.99
CA LYS A 68 -8.55 -11.21 5.02
C LYS A 68 -9.04 -10.83 6.42
N ALA A 69 -8.64 -11.61 7.44
CA ALA A 69 -8.97 -11.29 8.82
C ALA A 69 -8.37 -9.95 9.26
N MET A 70 -7.14 -9.65 8.83
CA MET A 70 -6.50 -8.35 9.09
C MET A 70 -7.27 -7.20 8.41
N GLU A 71 -7.70 -7.35 7.16
CA GLU A 71 -8.49 -6.33 6.45
C GLU A 71 -9.85 -6.08 7.13
N GLN A 72 -10.51 -7.16 7.55
CA GLN A 72 -11.76 -7.06 8.30
C GLN A 72 -11.56 -6.29 9.62
N MET A 73 -10.52 -6.62 10.37
CA MET A 73 -10.19 -5.97 11.64
C MET A 73 -9.92 -4.47 11.46
N LEU A 74 -9.17 -4.06 10.44
CA LEU A 74 -8.94 -2.63 10.13
C LEU A 74 -10.24 -1.89 9.83
N THR A 75 -11.19 -2.56 9.21
CA THR A 75 -12.51 -1.99 8.89
C THR A 75 -13.37 -1.86 10.14
N GLU A 76 -13.41 -2.90 10.98
CA GLU A 76 -14.18 -2.92 12.21
C GLU A 76 -13.64 -1.92 13.26
N ASP A 77 -12.32 -1.83 13.38
CA ASP A 77 -11.66 -0.87 14.26
C ASP A 77 -11.65 0.57 13.72
N ALA A 78 -12.13 0.76 12.49
CA ALA A 78 -12.10 2.05 11.79
C ALA A 78 -10.70 2.70 11.81
N ALA A 79 -9.66 1.89 11.67
CA ALA A 79 -8.27 2.34 11.69
C ALA A 79 -7.98 3.36 10.59
N ASN A 80 -8.67 3.25 9.45
CA ASN A 80 -8.63 4.17 8.32
C ASN A 80 -10.02 4.37 7.71
N LEU A 81 -10.23 5.56 7.16
CA LEU A 81 -11.34 5.83 6.25
C LEU A 81 -10.83 5.78 4.80
N TYR A 82 -11.24 4.76 4.07
CA TYR A 82 -10.92 4.63 2.64
C TYR A 82 -11.87 5.52 1.84
N ILE A 83 -11.33 6.55 1.19
CA ILE A 83 -12.13 7.55 0.47
C ILE A 83 -12.28 7.16 -0.99
N GLN A 84 -11.16 6.83 -1.65
CA GLN A 84 -11.16 6.42 -3.06
C GLN A 84 -9.82 5.80 -3.48
N ASP A 85 -9.87 4.99 -4.51
CA ASP A 85 -8.70 4.64 -5.31
C ASP A 85 -8.51 5.68 -6.42
N MET A 86 -7.33 6.27 -6.49
CA MET A 86 -7.03 7.27 -7.50
C MET A 86 -6.58 6.59 -8.80
N ALA A 87 -7.11 7.06 -9.93
CA ALA A 87 -6.57 6.67 -11.21
C ALA A 87 -5.26 7.43 -11.49
N ASP A 88 -4.26 6.70 -11.95
CA ASP A 88 -3.03 7.32 -12.45
C ASP A 88 -3.23 7.87 -13.85
N PHE A 89 -2.79 9.09 -14.06
CA PHE A 89 -2.82 9.76 -15.37
C PHE A 89 -1.41 10.01 -15.85
N VAL A 90 -1.14 9.62 -17.08
CA VAL A 90 0.13 9.89 -17.74
C VAL A 90 -0.10 10.70 -18.99
N ALA A 91 0.51 11.86 -19.07
CA ALA A 91 0.53 12.67 -20.29
C ALA A 91 1.79 12.33 -21.10
N VAL A 92 1.59 11.91 -22.34
CA VAL A 92 2.68 11.55 -23.25
C VAL A 92 2.61 12.48 -24.47
N ARG A 93 3.75 12.96 -24.95
CA ARG A 93 3.81 13.73 -26.21
C ARG A 93 3.26 12.88 -27.35
N PRO A 94 2.55 13.49 -28.32
CA PRO A 94 1.95 12.73 -29.43
C PRO A 94 2.98 12.02 -30.31
N ASP A 95 4.19 12.55 -30.38
CA ASP A 95 5.29 12.02 -31.18
C ASP A 95 6.16 10.98 -30.45
N LEU A 96 5.89 10.73 -29.15
CA LEU A 96 6.57 9.69 -28.38
C LEU A 96 5.80 8.38 -28.50
N GLN A 97 6.47 7.37 -29.01
CA GLN A 97 5.94 6.02 -29.18
C GLN A 97 6.60 5.01 -28.26
N GLY A 98 6.01 3.81 -28.14
CA GLY A 98 6.55 2.71 -27.32
C GLY A 98 6.28 2.84 -25.83
N TYR A 99 5.53 3.86 -25.40
CA TYR A 99 5.13 3.96 -24.00
C TYR A 99 4.09 2.90 -23.66
N THR A 100 4.32 2.19 -22.55
CA THR A 100 3.36 1.24 -21.96
C THR A 100 3.19 1.59 -20.50
N PHE A 101 1.94 1.72 -20.06
CA PHE A 101 1.63 1.88 -18.65
C PHE A 101 1.84 0.56 -17.92
N TYR A 102 2.59 0.61 -16.81
CA TYR A 102 2.75 -0.52 -15.90
C TYR A 102 2.12 -0.17 -14.55
N PRO A 103 1.45 -1.11 -13.88
CA PRO A 103 0.81 -0.88 -12.58
C PRO A 103 1.81 -0.70 -11.42
N ILE A 104 3.09 -0.77 -11.70
CA ILE A 104 4.20 -0.52 -10.78
C ILE A 104 5.06 0.61 -11.32
N TYR A 105 5.86 1.26 -10.46
CA TYR A 105 6.77 2.35 -10.86
C TYR A 105 7.97 1.84 -11.68
N ALA A 106 7.71 1.03 -12.70
CA ALA A 106 8.70 0.57 -13.65
C ALA A 106 8.35 1.12 -15.04
N GLN A 107 9.37 1.54 -15.79
CA GLN A 107 9.23 1.99 -17.17
C GLN A 107 10.28 1.30 -18.02
N ASP A 108 9.84 0.74 -19.13
CA ASP A 108 10.74 0.19 -20.13
C ASP A 108 11.16 1.31 -21.09
N LEU A 109 12.20 2.03 -20.71
CA LEU A 109 12.71 3.17 -21.50
C LEU A 109 13.33 2.73 -22.83
N ALA A 110 13.74 1.46 -22.97
CA ALA A 110 14.34 0.95 -24.19
C ALA A 110 13.36 0.90 -25.37
N LYS A 111 12.07 0.90 -25.09
CA LYS A 111 11.00 0.90 -26.11
C LYS A 111 10.59 2.30 -26.56
N LEU A 112 10.98 3.33 -25.80
CA LEU A 112 10.59 4.70 -26.12
C LEU A 112 11.39 5.22 -27.33
N HIS A 113 10.70 5.76 -28.32
CA HIS A 113 11.30 6.41 -29.48
C HIS A 113 10.39 7.52 -30.01
N TYR A 114 10.94 8.46 -30.71
CA TYR A 114 10.16 9.47 -31.41
C TYR A 114 9.70 8.94 -32.76
N ALA A 115 8.46 9.30 -33.15
CA ALA A 115 7.99 9.07 -34.51
C ALA A 115 8.88 9.84 -35.49
N GLU A 116 9.22 9.20 -36.63
CA GLU A 116 9.94 9.83 -37.73
C GLU A 116 9.03 10.81 -38.48
#